data_4b46d1bc1ac0d583d6871b7024f371b9
#
_entry.id   4b46d1bc1ac0d583d6871b7024f371b9
#
_cell.length_a   1.000
_cell.length_b   1.000
_cell.length_c   1.000
_cell.angle_alpha   90.00
_cell.angle_beta   90.00
_cell.angle_gamma   90.00
#
_symmetry.space_group_name_H-M   'P 1'
#
loop_
_entity.id
_entity.type
_entity.pdbx_description
1 polymer ?
#
loop_
_entity_poly.entity_id
_entity_poly.type
_entity_poly.pdbx_seq_one_letter_code
_entity_poly.pdbx_strand_id
1 'polypeptide(L)'
;MKKMRENYNEQEKELIKKLQTLQQTGVDSDFLENFRKQLSQRVLLEEKATQKSIRFRSIILNFSKAFSVLAIFVLFGFGIVKASQNALPNNFLYPVKLATEKIQLDSQKDDAARLNLRVKFAQNRINEVKVLETQEVDNQEYIKNTVLKYQDEINNIGKELDKIVSKNKDENTLESLIALENELNNSLKEIDNLTSSSSLETVNLLNHAKESASSTLSNVSSNILAYEKSTLKIDSDPLAPNRIKEAYRVNQEKFNELDKKLEEKISLNRKQQLSEIQYQTTTLAPEKIPVDLPTEILDALALKDKIQQELENLKSSFNFVNPDYGSQLEKLQNIENYLNDLESKISEIK
;
A
#
# COMPACT_ATOMS: atom_id res chain seq x y z
N MET A 1 -19.71 -31.16 38.83
CA MET A 1 -20.66 -30.35 38.04
C MET A 1 -20.34 -28.83 38.02
N LYS A 2 -19.96 -28.22 39.14
CA LYS A 2 -19.60 -26.77 39.19
C LYS A 2 -18.38 -26.38 38.31
N LYS A 3 -17.34 -27.21 38.29
CA LYS A 3 -16.12 -26.99 37.45
C LYS A 3 -16.37 -27.04 35.93
N MET A 4 -17.37 -27.82 35.45
CA MET A 4 -17.71 -27.86 34.03
C MET A 4 -18.45 -26.60 33.59
N ARG A 5 -19.29 -25.99 34.45
CA ARG A 5 -19.97 -24.72 34.13
C ARG A 5 -19.03 -23.54 34.11
N GLU A 6 -17.99 -23.54 34.95
CA GLU A 6 -16.98 -22.44 34.94
C GLU A 6 -16.09 -22.50 33.67
N ASN A 7 -15.76 -23.70 33.20
CA ASN A 7 -14.96 -23.87 31.97
C ASN A 7 -15.73 -23.49 30.70
N TYR A 8 -17.05 -23.71 30.66
CA TYR A 8 -17.93 -23.31 29.56
C TYR A 8 -18.00 -21.76 29.49
N ASN A 9 -18.10 -21.11 30.62
CA ASN A 9 -18.15 -19.66 30.74
C ASN A 9 -16.84 -18.96 30.33
N GLU A 10 -15.69 -19.61 30.50
CA GLU A 10 -14.38 -19.11 30.08
C GLU A 10 -14.19 -19.19 28.56
N GLN A 11 -14.58 -20.30 27.93
CA GLN A 11 -14.55 -20.47 26.48
C GLN A 11 -15.51 -19.53 25.77
N GLU A 12 -16.69 -19.30 26.35
CA GLU A 12 -17.67 -18.35 25.84
C GLU A 12 -17.17 -16.91 25.93
N LYS A 13 -16.50 -16.54 27.02
CA LYS A 13 -15.84 -15.23 27.20
C LYS A 13 -14.70 -15.03 26.19
N GLU A 14 -13.89 -16.06 25.95
CA GLU A 14 -12.82 -16.01 24.98
C GLU A 14 -13.35 -15.86 23.54
N LEU A 15 -14.43 -16.56 23.21
CA LEU A 15 -15.11 -16.45 21.92
C LEU A 15 -15.71 -15.05 21.73
N ILE A 16 -16.35 -14.50 22.78
CA ILE A 16 -16.91 -13.15 22.77
C ILE A 16 -15.78 -12.12 22.59
N LYS A 17 -14.65 -12.30 23.25
CA LYS A 17 -13.50 -11.41 23.13
C LYS A 17 -12.91 -11.45 21.70
N LYS A 18 -12.82 -12.63 21.08
CA LYS A 18 -12.40 -12.77 19.68
C LYS A 18 -13.41 -12.16 18.70
N LEU A 19 -14.71 -12.32 18.95
CA LEU A 19 -15.76 -11.69 18.14
C LEU A 19 -15.75 -10.16 18.28
N GLN A 20 -15.48 -9.61 19.48
CA GLN A 20 -15.34 -8.18 19.69
C GLN A 20 -14.10 -7.62 18.96
N THR A 21 -13.02 -8.39 18.89
CA THR A 21 -11.82 -8.00 18.13
C THR A 21 -12.11 -7.95 16.63
N LEU A 22 -12.92 -8.87 16.11
CA LEU A 22 -13.39 -8.86 14.71
C LEU A 22 -14.33 -7.68 14.42
N GLN A 23 -15.14 -7.25 15.38
CA GLN A 23 -16.01 -6.07 15.24
C GLN A 23 -15.21 -4.75 15.08
N GLN A 24 -14.04 -4.65 15.72
CA GLN A 24 -13.12 -3.51 15.57
C GLN A 24 -12.43 -3.46 14.19
N THR A 25 -12.51 -4.54 13.41
CA THR A 25 -11.92 -4.63 12.07
C THR A 25 -12.90 -4.32 10.93
N GLY A 26 -14.06 -3.73 11.22
CA GLY A 26 -15.02 -3.28 10.20
C GLY A 26 -15.97 -4.37 9.69
N VAL A 27 -16.09 -5.50 10.39
CA VAL A 27 -17.14 -6.49 10.11
C VAL A 27 -18.48 -5.93 10.57
N ASP A 28 -19.51 -6.01 9.71
CA ASP A 28 -20.85 -5.53 9.98
C ASP A 28 -21.40 -6.06 11.32
N SER A 29 -21.81 -5.14 12.20
CA SER A 29 -22.36 -5.45 13.52
C SER A 29 -23.60 -6.33 13.45
N ASP A 30 -24.44 -6.14 12.44
CA ASP A 30 -25.69 -6.88 12.24
C ASP A 30 -25.42 -8.35 11.84
N PHE A 31 -24.37 -8.58 11.08
CA PHE A 31 -23.91 -9.95 10.76
C PHE A 31 -23.44 -10.67 12.01
N LEU A 32 -22.61 -10.03 12.84
CA LEU A 32 -22.09 -10.61 14.08
C LEU A 32 -23.20 -10.91 15.09
N GLU A 33 -24.19 -10.03 15.19
CA GLU A 33 -25.31 -10.19 16.10
C GLU A 33 -26.25 -11.32 15.63
N ASN A 34 -26.54 -11.40 14.33
CA ASN A 34 -27.33 -12.50 13.75
C ASN A 34 -26.60 -13.84 13.86
N PHE A 35 -25.31 -13.87 13.61
CA PHE A 35 -24.47 -15.07 13.77
C PHE A 35 -24.41 -15.52 15.23
N ARG A 36 -24.23 -14.59 16.17
CA ARG A 36 -24.27 -14.86 17.61
C ARG A 36 -25.64 -15.42 18.06
N LYS A 37 -26.73 -14.85 17.53
CA LYS A 37 -28.10 -15.27 17.83
C LYS A 37 -28.39 -16.68 17.31
N GLN A 38 -27.93 -17.01 16.11
CA GLN A 38 -28.04 -18.36 15.55
C GLN A 38 -27.17 -19.37 16.33
N LEU A 39 -25.96 -19.00 16.74
CA LEU A 39 -25.10 -19.83 17.59
C LEU A 39 -25.72 -20.13 18.95
N SER A 40 -26.22 -19.08 19.62
CA SER A 40 -26.83 -19.23 20.95
C SER A 40 -28.10 -20.05 20.92
N GLN A 41 -28.95 -19.93 19.90
CA GLN A 41 -30.15 -20.73 19.73
C GLN A 41 -29.83 -22.22 19.49
N ARG A 42 -28.79 -22.56 18.77
CA ARG A 42 -28.37 -23.96 18.55
C ARG A 42 -27.77 -24.60 19.79
N VAL A 43 -26.96 -23.88 20.54
CA VAL A 43 -26.37 -24.33 21.81
C VAL A 43 -27.43 -24.56 22.88
N LEU A 44 -28.46 -23.70 22.96
CA LEU A 44 -29.56 -23.82 23.95
C LEU A 44 -30.59 -24.94 23.61
N LEU A 45 -30.68 -25.36 22.35
CA LEU A 45 -31.57 -26.46 21.95
C LEU A 45 -31.03 -27.86 22.35
N GLU A 46 -29.71 -27.98 22.56
CA GLU A 46 -29.10 -29.24 23.02
C GLU A 46 -29.18 -29.48 24.55
N GLU A 47 -29.45 -28.45 25.37
CA GLU A 47 -29.51 -28.59 26.83
C GLU A 47 -30.78 -29.26 27.35
N LYS A 48 -31.82 -29.49 26.54
CA LYS A 48 -33.12 -30.06 26.98
C LYS A 48 -33.31 -31.56 26.82
N ALA A 49 -32.34 -32.29 26.34
CA ALA A 49 -32.44 -33.73 26.21
C ALA A 49 -31.31 -34.47 26.91
N THR A 50 -31.65 -35.06 28.04
CA THR A 50 -31.07 -36.23 28.68
C THR A 50 -30.43 -36.07 30.05
N GLN A 51 -31.30 -36.27 31.06
CA GLN A 51 -30.93 -37.05 32.26
C GLN A 51 -31.15 -38.53 31.96
N LYS A 52 -30.13 -39.34 31.77
CA LYS A 52 -30.09 -40.79 32.11
C LYS A 52 -28.67 -41.36 32.07
N SER A 53 -28.32 -41.96 33.18
CA SER A 53 -27.26 -42.93 33.54
C SER A 53 -26.05 -43.13 32.61
N ILE A 54 -24.91 -42.75 33.10
CA ILE A 54 -23.59 -42.82 32.47
C ILE A 54 -23.03 -44.23 32.64
N ARG A 55 -23.03 -45.06 31.58
CA ARG A 55 -22.12 -46.20 31.39
C ARG A 55 -21.01 -45.76 30.42
N PHE A 56 -19.79 -46.19 30.68
CA PHE A 56 -18.55 -45.81 30.00
C PHE A 56 -18.61 -45.80 28.45
N ARG A 57 -19.57 -46.50 27.85
CA ARG A 57 -19.84 -46.50 26.42
C ARG A 57 -20.43 -45.20 25.88
N SER A 58 -21.06 -44.37 26.73
CA SER A 58 -21.67 -43.09 26.32
C SER A 58 -20.69 -41.93 26.23
N ILE A 59 -19.51 -42.03 26.87
CA ILE A 59 -18.49 -40.99 26.82
C ILE A 59 -17.89 -40.90 25.40
N ILE A 60 -17.61 -42.01 24.75
CA ILE A 60 -17.05 -42.07 23.39
C ILE A 60 -18.06 -41.54 22.35
N LEU A 61 -19.36 -41.85 22.53
CA LEU A 61 -20.43 -41.39 21.63
C LEU A 61 -20.76 -39.91 21.80
N ASN A 62 -20.58 -39.36 22.98
CA ASN A 62 -20.76 -37.93 23.23
C ASN A 62 -19.56 -37.09 22.75
N PHE A 63 -18.33 -37.62 22.83
CA PHE A 63 -17.15 -37.02 22.21
C PHE A 63 -17.27 -36.97 20.68
N SER A 64 -17.83 -38.02 20.05
CA SER A 64 -18.02 -38.02 18.59
C SER A 64 -19.07 -37.01 18.16
N LYS A 65 -20.13 -36.76 18.95
CA LYS A 65 -21.14 -35.71 18.64
C LYS A 65 -20.58 -34.31 18.82
N ALA A 66 -19.84 -34.06 19.89
CA ALA A 66 -19.17 -32.77 20.11
C ALA A 66 -18.11 -32.51 19.01
N PHE A 67 -17.39 -33.55 18.61
CA PHE A 67 -16.41 -33.46 17.53
C PHE A 67 -17.07 -33.26 16.15
N SER A 68 -18.23 -33.89 15.90
CA SER A 68 -18.97 -33.63 14.64
C SER A 68 -19.54 -32.23 14.57
N VAL A 69 -20.05 -31.69 15.68
CA VAL A 69 -20.48 -30.27 15.73
C VAL A 69 -19.28 -29.31 15.50
N LEU A 70 -18.16 -29.56 16.17
CA LEU A 70 -16.93 -28.79 15.94
C LEU A 70 -16.43 -28.93 14.49
N ALA A 71 -16.45 -30.13 13.93
CA ALA A 71 -16.07 -30.38 12.54
C ALA A 71 -16.99 -29.65 11.55
N ILE A 72 -18.28 -29.60 11.83
CA ILE A 72 -19.27 -28.84 11.04
C ILE A 72 -18.94 -27.34 11.13
N PHE A 73 -18.66 -26.81 12.32
CA PHE A 73 -18.25 -25.38 12.47
C PHE A 73 -16.94 -25.07 11.77
N VAL A 74 -15.96 -25.96 11.83
CA VAL A 74 -14.70 -25.84 11.11
C VAL A 74 -14.94 -25.87 9.61
N LEU A 75 -15.73 -26.83 9.10
CA LEU A 75 -16.06 -26.95 7.67
C LEU A 75 -16.88 -25.75 7.16
N PHE A 76 -17.87 -25.28 7.93
CA PHE A 76 -18.63 -24.07 7.59
C PHE A 76 -17.76 -22.83 7.65
N GLY A 77 -16.90 -22.70 8.66
CA GLY A 77 -15.93 -21.60 8.77
C GLY A 77 -14.97 -21.57 7.58
N PHE A 78 -14.40 -22.71 7.22
CA PHE A 78 -13.55 -22.84 6.03
C PHE A 78 -14.32 -22.57 4.73
N GLY A 79 -15.58 -23.03 4.63
CA GLY A 79 -16.44 -22.78 3.49
C GLY A 79 -16.72 -21.29 3.27
N ILE A 80 -17.03 -20.54 4.34
CA ILE A 80 -17.28 -19.10 4.28
C ILE A 80 -16.00 -18.34 3.92
N VAL A 81 -14.86 -18.69 4.52
CA VAL A 81 -13.56 -18.09 4.20
C VAL A 81 -13.18 -18.34 2.75
N LYS A 82 -13.35 -19.57 2.24
CA LYS A 82 -13.12 -19.87 0.82
C LYS A 82 -14.07 -19.09 -0.10
N ALA A 83 -15.36 -19.02 0.24
CA ALA A 83 -16.36 -18.29 -0.54
C ALA A 83 -16.08 -16.78 -0.52
N SER A 84 -15.51 -16.22 0.57
CA SER A 84 -15.19 -14.80 0.67
C SER A 84 -13.97 -14.39 -0.14
N GLN A 85 -13.07 -15.32 -0.51
CA GLN A 85 -11.82 -14.97 -1.21
C GLN A 85 -12.06 -14.23 -2.54
N ASN A 86 -13.15 -14.56 -3.23
CA ASN A 86 -13.56 -13.92 -4.49
C ASN A 86 -14.66 -12.85 -4.29
N ALA A 87 -14.97 -12.48 -3.04
CA ALA A 87 -15.97 -11.46 -2.78
C ALA A 87 -15.50 -10.11 -3.29
N LEU A 88 -16.41 -9.40 -3.96
CA LEU A 88 -16.22 -8.03 -4.42
C LEU A 88 -16.65 -7.04 -3.33
N PRO A 89 -16.22 -5.79 -3.38
CA PRO A 89 -16.55 -4.74 -2.42
C PRO A 89 -18.06 -4.51 -2.19
N ASN A 90 -18.89 -4.79 -3.20
CA ASN A 90 -20.35 -4.72 -3.13
C ASN A 90 -21.00 -6.02 -2.57
N ASN A 91 -20.23 -7.03 -2.20
CA ASN A 91 -20.71 -8.31 -1.71
C ASN A 91 -20.68 -8.35 -0.17
N PHE A 92 -21.72 -8.95 0.45
CA PHE A 92 -21.83 -9.09 1.91
C PHE A 92 -20.71 -9.91 2.56
N LEU A 93 -19.98 -10.75 1.80
CA LEU A 93 -18.83 -11.52 2.28
C LEU A 93 -17.50 -10.72 2.22
N TYR A 94 -17.50 -9.53 1.64
CA TYR A 94 -16.28 -8.74 1.51
C TYR A 94 -15.60 -8.38 2.85
N PRO A 95 -16.33 -8.01 3.90
CA PRO A 95 -15.73 -7.82 5.22
C PRO A 95 -15.01 -9.07 5.76
N VAL A 96 -15.54 -10.26 5.46
CA VAL A 96 -14.89 -11.54 5.84
C VAL A 96 -13.56 -11.72 5.08
N LYS A 97 -13.53 -11.38 3.79
CA LYS A 97 -12.29 -11.36 2.99
C LYS A 97 -11.23 -10.46 3.63
N LEU A 98 -11.58 -9.20 3.93
CA LEU A 98 -10.65 -8.25 4.55
C LEU A 98 -10.16 -8.72 5.93
N ALA A 99 -11.05 -9.28 6.75
CA ALA A 99 -10.67 -9.84 8.04
C ALA A 99 -9.69 -11.02 7.88
N THR A 100 -9.92 -11.87 6.89
CA THR A 100 -9.04 -13.01 6.59
C THR A 100 -7.66 -12.55 6.10
N GLU A 101 -7.61 -11.57 5.20
CA GLU A 101 -6.37 -10.95 4.71
C GLU A 101 -5.57 -10.36 5.88
N LYS A 102 -6.24 -9.64 6.79
CA LYS A 102 -5.59 -9.10 8.00
C LYS A 102 -5.03 -10.20 8.90
N ILE A 103 -5.79 -11.27 9.17
CA ILE A 103 -5.32 -12.40 9.98
C ILE A 103 -4.10 -13.05 9.32
N GLN A 104 -4.08 -13.19 7.99
CA GLN A 104 -2.92 -13.72 7.27
C GLN A 104 -1.68 -12.85 7.47
N LEU A 105 -1.81 -11.53 7.37
CA LEU A 105 -0.72 -10.59 7.64
C LEU A 105 -0.22 -10.65 9.08
N ASP A 106 -1.15 -10.64 10.05
CA ASP A 106 -0.82 -10.63 11.48
C ASP A 106 -0.18 -11.96 11.94
N SER A 107 -0.50 -13.06 11.27
CA SER A 107 0.07 -14.37 11.55
C SER A 107 1.45 -14.58 10.93
N GLN A 108 1.79 -13.80 9.89
CA GLN A 108 3.06 -13.95 9.19
C GLN A 108 4.19 -13.26 9.96
N LYS A 109 5.20 -14.07 10.35
CA LYS A 109 6.36 -13.60 11.12
C LYS A 109 7.54 -13.22 10.24
N ASP A 110 7.61 -13.77 9.05
CA ASP A 110 8.64 -13.47 8.07
C ASP A 110 8.29 -12.18 7.32
N ASP A 111 9.20 -11.20 7.35
CA ASP A 111 8.99 -9.88 6.74
C ASP A 111 8.86 -10.00 5.20
N ALA A 112 9.64 -10.87 4.54
CA ALA A 112 9.55 -11.07 3.10
C ALA A 112 8.23 -11.74 2.68
N ALA A 113 7.78 -12.75 3.42
CA ALA A 113 6.48 -13.38 3.17
C ALA A 113 5.31 -12.42 3.44
N ARG A 114 5.41 -11.51 4.42
CA ARG A 114 4.43 -10.45 4.64
C ARG A 114 4.38 -9.47 3.48
N LEU A 115 5.55 -9.07 2.96
CA LEU A 115 5.65 -8.22 1.77
C LEU A 115 4.93 -8.87 0.59
N ASN A 116 5.18 -10.16 0.31
CA ASN A 116 4.52 -10.91 -0.75
C ASN A 116 3.00 -10.99 -0.57
N LEU A 117 2.50 -11.11 0.67
CA LEU A 117 1.05 -11.08 0.95
C LEU A 117 0.45 -9.70 0.64
N ARG A 118 1.12 -8.60 0.98
CA ARG A 118 0.64 -7.25 0.68
C ARG A 118 0.58 -7.00 -0.83
N VAL A 119 1.61 -7.44 -1.56
CA VAL A 119 1.62 -7.39 -3.03
C VAL A 119 0.40 -8.11 -3.61
N LYS A 120 0.14 -9.33 -3.13
CA LYS A 120 -1.04 -10.10 -3.53
C LYS A 120 -2.35 -9.36 -3.21
N PHE A 121 -2.44 -8.69 -2.06
CA PHE A 121 -3.64 -7.94 -1.69
C PHE A 121 -3.80 -6.68 -2.54
N ALA A 122 -2.72 -5.96 -2.84
CA ALA A 122 -2.74 -4.85 -3.79
C ALA A 122 -3.25 -5.32 -5.16
N GLN A 123 -2.72 -6.42 -5.69
CA GLN A 123 -3.17 -7.01 -6.95
C GLN A 123 -4.67 -7.40 -6.92
N ASN A 124 -5.15 -7.95 -5.78
CA ASN A 124 -6.57 -8.23 -5.61
C ASN A 124 -7.41 -6.94 -5.72
N ARG A 125 -6.96 -5.81 -5.18
CA ARG A 125 -7.69 -4.51 -5.28
C ARG A 125 -7.82 -4.05 -6.73
N ILE A 126 -6.74 -4.14 -7.52
CA ILE A 126 -6.82 -3.78 -8.96
C ILE A 126 -7.78 -4.71 -9.71
N ASN A 127 -7.73 -6.01 -9.45
CA ASN A 127 -8.66 -6.97 -10.05
C ASN A 127 -10.12 -6.69 -9.63
N GLU A 128 -10.37 -6.31 -8.38
CA GLU A 128 -11.69 -5.91 -7.90
C GLU A 128 -12.21 -4.67 -8.63
N VAL A 129 -11.37 -3.64 -8.83
CA VAL A 129 -11.72 -2.45 -9.62
C VAL A 129 -12.11 -2.86 -11.04
N LYS A 130 -11.30 -3.70 -11.67
CA LYS A 130 -11.55 -4.20 -13.04
C LYS A 130 -12.91 -4.88 -13.16
N VAL A 131 -13.26 -5.73 -12.19
CA VAL A 131 -14.56 -6.43 -12.21
C VAL A 131 -15.71 -5.46 -11.93
N LEU A 132 -15.54 -4.51 -10.99
CA LEU A 132 -16.57 -3.49 -10.69
C LEU A 132 -16.85 -2.59 -11.87
N GLU A 133 -15.85 -2.21 -12.67
CA GLU A 133 -15.99 -1.41 -13.90
C GLU A 133 -16.79 -2.15 -15.00
N THR A 134 -16.75 -3.48 -15.02
CA THR A 134 -17.50 -4.28 -16.00
C THR A 134 -18.96 -4.52 -15.63
N GLN A 135 -19.38 -4.17 -14.42
CA GLN A 135 -20.76 -4.35 -13.96
C GLN A 135 -21.63 -3.18 -14.38
N GLU A 136 -22.87 -3.46 -14.83
CA GLU A 136 -23.85 -2.44 -15.25
C GLU A 136 -24.40 -1.59 -14.09
N VAL A 137 -24.07 -1.92 -12.84
CA VAL A 137 -24.53 -1.23 -11.65
C VAL A 137 -23.59 -0.05 -11.35
N ASP A 138 -24.14 1.06 -10.84
CA ASP A 138 -23.33 2.18 -10.35
C ASP A 138 -22.48 1.76 -9.15
N ASN A 139 -21.22 1.47 -9.42
CA ASN A 139 -20.23 1.00 -8.44
C ASN A 139 -19.19 2.08 -8.07
N GLN A 140 -19.40 3.34 -8.41
CA GLN A 140 -18.38 4.41 -8.27
C GLN A 140 -17.83 4.53 -6.83
N GLU A 141 -18.68 4.45 -5.83
CA GLU A 141 -18.23 4.49 -4.44
C GLU A 141 -17.37 3.27 -4.05
N TYR A 142 -17.76 2.07 -4.53
CA TYR A 142 -16.98 0.85 -4.30
C TYR A 142 -15.63 0.90 -5.01
N ILE A 143 -15.59 1.39 -6.24
CA ILE A 143 -14.37 1.59 -7.02
C ILE A 143 -13.44 2.55 -6.29
N LYS A 144 -13.92 3.74 -5.89
CA LYS A 144 -13.17 4.72 -5.12
C LYS A 144 -12.55 4.11 -3.86
N ASN A 145 -13.37 3.45 -3.05
CA ASN A 145 -12.91 2.82 -1.81
C ASN A 145 -11.89 1.70 -2.07
N THR A 146 -12.00 1.00 -3.20
CA THR A 146 -11.07 -0.08 -3.57
C THR A 146 -9.74 0.49 -4.05
N VAL A 147 -9.76 1.56 -4.85
CA VAL A 147 -8.52 2.26 -5.26
C VAL A 147 -7.79 2.84 -4.04
N LEU A 148 -8.50 3.43 -3.09
CA LEU A 148 -7.89 3.91 -1.83
C LEU A 148 -7.24 2.76 -1.05
N LYS A 149 -7.88 1.58 -0.97
CA LYS A 149 -7.28 0.39 -0.34
C LYS A 149 -6.04 -0.11 -1.09
N TYR A 150 -6.03 -0.04 -2.42
CA TYR A 150 -4.83 -0.32 -3.20
C TYR A 150 -3.69 0.61 -2.81
N GLN A 151 -3.94 1.93 -2.76
CA GLN A 151 -2.93 2.92 -2.34
C GLN A 151 -2.42 2.64 -0.92
N ASP A 152 -3.30 2.28 0.00
CA ASP A 152 -2.91 1.90 1.37
C ASP A 152 -1.98 0.68 1.37
N GLU A 153 -2.25 -0.35 0.55
CA GLU A 153 -1.35 -1.50 0.45
C GLU A 153 -0.01 -1.13 -0.17
N ILE A 154 0.02 -0.30 -1.23
CA ILE A 154 1.26 0.20 -1.83
C ILE A 154 2.09 1.00 -0.81
N ASN A 155 1.48 1.89 -0.05
CA ASN A 155 2.17 2.65 1.00
C ASN A 155 2.72 1.73 2.12
N ASN A 156 1.98 0.68 2.46
CA ASN A 156 2.43 -0.30 3.45
C ASN A 156 3.56 -1.19 2.90
N ILE A 157 3.55 -1.52 1.61
CA ILE A 157 4.66 -2.19 0.92
C ILE A 157 5.92 -1.36 1.05
N GLY A 158 5.87 -0.05 0.76
CA GLY A 158 7.02 0.85 0.93
C GLY A 158 7.60 0.83 2.36
N LYS A 159 6.74 0.92 3.38
CA LYS A 159 7.18 0.87 4.78
C LYS A 159 7.78 -0.48 5.19
N GLU A 160 7.30 -1.59 4.66
CA GLU A 160 7.85 -2.92 4.93
C GLU A 160 9.15 -3.15 4.18
N LEU A 161 9.26 -2.63 2.96
CA LEU A 161 10.49 -2.61 2.17
C LEU A 161 11.65 -1.97 2.94
N ASP A 162 11.44 -0.78 3.51
CA ASP A 162 12.45 -0.06 4.29
C ASP A 162 12.95 -0.90 5.47
N LYS A 163 12.06 -1.65 6.13
CA LYS A 163 12.43 -2.55 7.24
C LYS A 163 13.26 -3.75 6.79
N ILE A 164 12.87 -4.36 5.65
CA ILE A 164 13.57 -5.53 5.12
C ILE A 164 14.97 -5.15 4.68
N VAL A 165 15.10 -4.07 3.91
CA VAL A 165 16.39 -3.59 3.40
C VAL A 165 17.33 -3.17 4.52
N SER A 166 16.79 -2.60 5.62
CA SER A 166 17.60 -2.21 6.78
C SER A 166 18.10 -3.39 7.61
N LYS A 167 17.39 -4.52 7.62
CA LYS A 167 17.70 -5.68 8.46
C LYS A 167 18.56 -6.74 7.78
N ASN A 168 18.23 -7.08 6.53
CA ASN A 168 18.79 -8.23 5.83
C ASN A 168 19.23 -7.85 4.42
N LYS A 169 20.47 -8.21 4.09
CA LYS A 169 20.99 -8.16 2.72
C LYS A 169 21.37 -9.58 2.29
N ASP A 170 20.39 -10.47 2.26
CA ASP A 170 20.58 -11.86 1.80
C ASP A 170 19.95 -12.10 0.42
N GLU A 171 20.25 -13.23 -0.18
CA GLU A 171 19.78 -13.60 -1.52
C GLU A 171 18.25 -13.77 -1.58
N ASN A 172 17.62 -14.24 -0.49
CA ASN A 172 16.16 -14.37 -0.39
C ASN A 172 15.48 -12.98 -0.42
N THR A 173 16.12 -11.97 0.17
CA THR A 173 15.65 -10.58 0.10
C THR A 173 15.69 -10.08 -1.34
N LEU A 174 16.77 -10.34 -2.09
CA LEU A 174 16.87 -9.94 -3.50
C LEU A 174 15.77 -10.59 -4.36
N GLU A 175 15.55 -11.90 -4.21
CA GLU A 175 14.49 -12.61 -4.94
C GLU A 175 13.10 -12.00 -4.65
N SER A 176 12.83 -11.65 -3.38
CA SER A 176 11.58 -11.01 -2.97
C SER A 176 11.43 -9.62 -3.58
N LEU A 177 12.51 -8.84 -3.68
CA LEU A 177 12.51 -7.53 -4.33
C LEU A 177 12.25 -7.64 -5.84
N ILE A 178 12.87 -8.61 -6.52
CA ILE A 178 12.65 -8.85 -7.95
C ILE A 178 11.19 -9.29 -8.21
N ALA A 179 10.65 -10.16 -7.36
CA ALA A 179 9.24 -10.56 -7.46
C ALA A 179 8.30 -9.36 -7.27
N LEU A 180 8.58 -8.51 -6.27
CA LEU A 180 7.84 -7.28 -6.03
C LEU A 180 7.92 -6.30 -7.22
N GLU A 181 9.11 -6.11 -7.81
CA GLU A 181 9.31 -5.28 -9.01
C GLU A 181 8.41 -5.73 -10.15
N ASN A 182 8.38 -7.05 -10.42
CA ASN A 182 7.55 -7.62 -11.48
C ASN A 182 6.05 -7.41 -11.22
N GLU A 183 5.60 -7.59 -9.98
CA GLU A 183 4.18 -7.40 -9.63
C GLU A 183 3.75 -5.93 -9.68
N LEU A 184 4.61 -4.98 -9.25
CA LEU A 184 4.35 -3.56 -9.39
C LEU A 184 4.27 -3.13 -10.87
N ASN A 185 5.16 -3.64 -11.72
CA ASN A 185 5.10 -3.42 -13.16
C ASN A 185 3.81 -3.96 -13.79
N ASN A 186 3.34 -5.13 -13.35
CA ASN A 186 2.06 -5.70 -13.79
C ASN A 186 0.89 -4.84 -13.32
N SER A 187 0.91 -4.39 -12.05
CA SER A 187 -0.12 -3.50 -11.50
C SER A 187 -0.20 -2.18 -12.26
N LEU A 188 0.94 -1.58 -12.63
CA LEU A 188 0.98 -0.34 -13.43
C LEU A 188 0.35 -0.53 -14.80
N LYS A 189 0.64 -1.65 -15.49
CA LYS A 189 0.01 -1.97 -16.79
C LYS A 189 -1.51 -2.14 -16.66
N GLU A 190 -1.98 -2.82 -15.60
CA GLU A 190 -3.42 -2.98 -15.34
C GLU A 190 -4.09 -1.64 -15.03
N ILE A 191 -3.43 -0.75 -14.26
CA ILE A 191 -3.92 0.61 -14.01
C ILE A 191 -4.03 1.41 -15.32
N ASP A 192 -3.04 1.33 -16.22
CA ASP A 192 -3.07 2.00 -17.52
C ASP A 192 -4.23 1.50 -18.38
N ASN A 193 -4.47 0.19 -18.40
CA ASN A 193 -5.60 -0.40 -19.09
C ASN A 193 -6.94 0.11 -18.52
N LEU A 194 -7.08 0.15 -17.20
CA LEU A 194 -8.28 0.65 -16.53
C LEU A 194 -8.49 2.15 -16.79
N THR A 195 -7.44 2.95 -16.73
CA THR A 195 -7.50 4.40 -17.00
C THR A 195 -8.04 4.70 -18.41
N SER A 196 -7.77 3.82 -19.38
CA SER A 196 -8.24 3.98 -20.75
C SER A 196 -9.75 3.72 -20.93
N SER A 197 -10.40 3.04 -19.98
CA SER A 197 -11.80 2.60 -20.09
C SER A 197 -12.73 3.16 -19.01
N SER A 198 -12.19 3.85 -18.00
CA SER A 198 -12.94 4.28 -16.82
C SER A 198 -13.51 5.70 -16.93
N SER A 199 -14.44 6.05 -16.03
CA SER A 199 -14.97 7.41 -15.89
C SER A 199 -13.89 8.43 -15.48
N LEU A 200 -14.10 9.71 -15.75
CA LEU A 200 -13.14 10.78 -15.42
C LEU A 200 -12.79 10.80 -13.92
N GLU A 201 -13.75 10.54 -13.04
CA GLU A 201 -13.52 10.49 -11.58
C GLU A 201 -12.62 9.30 -11.22
N THR A 202 -12.89 8.13 -11.77
CA THR A 202 -12.06 6.93 -11.57
C THR A 202 -10.66 7.13 -12.15
N VAL A 203 -10.53 7.77 -13.32
CA VAL A 203 -9.24 8.08 -13.94
C VAL A 203 -8.34 8.91 -13.00
N ASN A 204 -8.89 9.94 -12.36
CA ASN A 204 -8.12 10.74 -11.39
C ASN A 204 -7.62 9.91 -10.21
N LEU A 205 -8.46 9.03 -9.66
CA LEU A 205 -8.08 8.13 -8.57
C LEU A 205 -7.01 7.12 -9.01
N LEU A 206 -7.15 6.55 -10.20
CA LEU A 206 -6.19 5.61 -10.77
C LEU A 206 -4.85 6.28 -11.07
N ASN A 207 -4.84 7.55 -11.50
CA ASN A 207 -3.59 8.30 -11.71
C ASN A 207 -2.83 8.48 -10.38
N HIS A 208 -3.50 8.85 -9.29
CA HIS A 208 -2.85 8.91 -7.98
C HIS A 208 -2.36 7.53 -7.48
N ALA A 209 -3.12 6.48 -7.75
CA ALA A 209 -2.69 5.11 -7.46
C ALA A 209 -1.45 4.71 -8.25
N LYS A 210 -1.39 5.11 -9.53
CA LYS A 210 -0.26 4.92 -10.43
C LYS A 210 0.99 5.65 -9.93
N GLU A 211 0.85 6.90 -9.50
CA GLU A 211 1.96 7.69 -8.92
C GLU A 211 2.55 6.97 -7.69
N SER A 212 1.69 6.53 -6.76
CA SER A 212 2.12 5.78 -5.58
C SER A 212 2.84 4.48 -5.92
N ALA A 213 2.31 3.71 -6.87
CA ALA A 213 2.92 2.46 -7.34
C ALA A 213 4.26 2.70 -8.06
N SER A 214 4.35 3.74 -8.90
CA SER A 214 5.59 4.12 -9.61
C SER A 214 6.67 4.56 -8.64
N SER A 215 6.33 5.35 -7.62
CA SER A 215 7.27 5.75 -6.56
C SER A 215 7.80 4.53 -5.79
N THR A 216 6.90 3.60 -5.41
CA THR A 216 7.30 2.36 -4.74
C THR A 216 8.16 1.48 -5.64
N LEU A 217 7.83 1.37 -6.93
CA LEU A 217 8.64 0.63 -7.92
C LEU A 217 10.05 1.20 -8.03
N SER A 218 10.18 2.54 -8.10
CA SER A 218 11.50 3.20 -8.13
C SER A 218 12.32 2.87 -6.89
N ASN A 219 11.71 2.89 -5.71
CA ASN A 219 12.37 2.52 -4.46
C ASN A 219 12.81 1.05 -4.48
N VAL A 220 11.96 0.13 -4.94
CA VAL A 220 12.32 -1.29 -5.11
C VAL A 220 13.50 -1.45 -6.06
N SER A 221 13.44 -0.85 -7.25
CA SER A 221 14.50 -0.92 -8.25
C SER A 221 15.83 -0.35 -7.74
N SER A 222 15.79 0.77 -7.01
CA SER A 222 16.96 1.37 -6.36
C SER A 222 17.58 0.43 -5.32
N ASN A 223 16.77 -0.27 -4.54
CA ASN A 223 17.24 -1.24 -3.55
C ASN A 223 17.86 -2.49 -4.19
N ILE A 224 17.27 -2.99 -5.29
CA ILE A 224 17.86 -4.08 -6.08
C ILE A 224 19.24 -3.67 -6.60
N LEU A 225 19.33 -2.50 -7.22
CA LEU A 225 20.59 -1.96 -7.75
C LEU A 225 21.64 -1.77 -6.64
N ALA A 226 21.24 -1.26 -5.47
CA ALA A 226 22.14 -1.11 -4.32
C ALA A 226 22.65 -2.47 -3.81
N TYR A 227 21.80 -3.49 -3.79
CA TYR A 227 22.18 -4.85 -3.43
C TYR A 227 23.17 -5.43 -4.46
N GLU A 228 22.87 -5.34 -5.75
CA GLU A 228 23.71 -5.83 -6.84
C GLU A 228 25.08 -5.14 -6.87
N LYS A 229 25.11 -3.81 -6.63
CA LYS A 229 26.37 -3.06 -6.47
C LYS A 229 27.19 -3.62 -5.31
N SER A 230 26.57 -3.90 -4.17
CA SER A 230 27.27 -4.42 -2.98
C SER A 230 27.83 -5.83 -3.16
N THR A 231 27.23 -6.61 -4.06
CA THR A 231 27.62 -8.00 -4.38
C THR A 231 28.46 -8.13 -5.65
N LEU A 232 28.81 -7.01 -6.29
CA LEU A 232 29.51 -6.95 -7.60
C LEU A 232 28.77 -7.66 -8.74
N LYS A 233 27.45 -7.80 -8.64
CA LYS A 233 26.61 -8.47 -9.64
C LYS A 233 25.97 -7.50 -10.64
N ILE A 234 26.05 -6.17 -10.41
CA ILE A 234 25.35 -5.16 -11.21
C ILE A 234 25.71 -5.18 -12.70
N ASP A 235 27.00 -5.41 -13.02
CA ASP A 235 27.46 -5.44 -14.40
C ASP A 235 27.03 -6.73 -15.14
N SER A 236 26.60 -7.74 -14.41
CA SER A 236 26.09 -9.00 -14.95
C SER A 236 24.56 -9.08 -14.99
N ASP A 237 23.85 -8.12 -14.40
CA ASP A 237 22.38 -8.08 -14.43
C ASP A 237 21.88 -7.52 -15.77
N PRO A 238 21.20 -8.33 -16.61
CA PRO A 238 20.64 -7.86 -17.87
C PRO A 238 19.55 -6.82 -17.72
N LEU A 239 18.95 -6.66 -16.52
CA LEU A 239 17.88 -5.71 -16.23
C LEU A 239 18.40 -4.40 -15.63
N ALA A 240 19.66 -4.32 -15.19
CA ALA A 240 20.24 -3.12 -14.60
C ALA A 240 20.06 -1.87 -15.48
N PRO A 241 20.30 -1.91 -16.82
CA PRO A 241 20.08 -0.74 -17.69
C PRO A 241 18.64 -0.22 -17.65
N ASN A 242 17.67 -1.13 -17.60
CA ASN A 242 16.26 -0.75 -17.59
C ASN A 242 15.84 -0.17 -16.23
N ARG A 243 16.33 -0.76 -15.12
CA ARG A 243 16.09 -0.24 -13.77
C ARG A 243 16.68 1.15 -13.58
N ILE A 244 17.91 1.39 -14.08
CA ILE A 244 18.57 2.71 -14.01
C ILE A 244 17.78 3.75 -14.82
N LYS A 245 17.31 3.39 -16.02
CA LYS A 245 16.49 4.29 -16.84
C LYS A 245 15.14 4.58 -16.19
N GLU A 246 14.52 3.61 -15.56
CA GLU A 246 13.25 3.78 -14.85
C GLU A 246 13.43 4.68 -13.61
N ALA A 247 14.45 4.45 -12.80
CA ALA A 247 14.78 5.30 -11.67
C ALA A 247 15.08 6.75 -12.11
N TYR A 248 15.79 6.93 -13.24
CA TYR A 248 15.98 8.25 -13.85
C TYR A 248 14.65 8.91 -14.23
N ARG A 249 13.74 8.17 -14.90
CA ARG A 249 12.43 8.68 -15.31
C ARG A 249 11.63 9.18 -14.11
N VAL A 250 11.56 8.40 -13.04
CA VAL A 250 10.83 8.76 -11.81
C VAL A 250 11.44 10.00 -11.15
N ASN A 251 12.77 10.07 -11.05
CA ASN A 251 13.46 11.25 -10.52
C ASN A 251 13.21 12.50 -11.38
N GLN A 252 13.16 12.34 -12.71
CA GLN A 252 12.82 13.43 -13.63
C GLN A 252 11.38 13.92 -13.45
N GLU A 253 10.43 13.01 -13.27
CA GLU A 253 9.03 13.36 -13.01
C GLU A 253 8.87 14.10 -11.68
N LYS A 254 9.49 13.58 -10.61
CA LYS A 254 9.51 14.25 -9.29
C LYS A 254 10.14 15.65 -9.39
N PHE A 255 11.25 15.78 -10.13
CA PHE A 255 11.88 17.08 -10.38
C PHE A 255 10.92 18.06 -11.04
N ASN A 256 10.23 17.65 -12.12
CA ASN A 256 9.30 18.51 -12.84
C ASN A 256 8.11 18.94 -11.95
N GLU A 257 7.64 18.08 -11.07
CA GLU A 257 6.59 18.43 -10.10
C GLU A 257 7.07 19.46 -9.09
N LEU A 258 8.27 19.25 -8.52
CA LEU A 258 8.84 20.16 -7.54
C LEU A 258 9.20 21.51 -8.17
N ASP A 259 9.68 21.53 -9.40
CA ASP A 259 9.95 22.75 -10.17
C ASP A 259 8.68 23.58 -10.34
N LYS A 260 7.57 22.95 -10.73
CA LYS A 260 6.28 23.62 -10.83
C LYS A 260 5.82 24.18 -9.48
N LYS A 261 5.94 23.42 -8.40
CA LYS A 261 5.60 23.91 -7.04
C LYS A 261 6.46 25.09 -6.63
N LEU A 262 7.75 25.07 -6.94
CA LEU A 262 8.67 26.19 -6.68
C LEU A 262 8.27 27.44 -7.47
N GLU A 263 7.95 27.31 -8.76
CA GLU A 263 7.47 28.43 -9.59
C GLU A 263 6.18 29.03 -9.04
N GLU A 264 5.24 28.21 -8.59
CA GLU A 264 4.00 28.67 -7.96
C GLU A 264 4.29 29.47 -6.68
N LYS A 265 5.20 28.99 -5.81
CA LYS A 265 5.63 29.69 -4.60
C LYS A 265 6.32 31.03 -4.92
N ILE A 266 7.20 31.07 -5.92
CA ILE A 266 7.86 32.31 -6.38
C ILE A 266 6.82 33.31 -6.87
N SER A 267 5.85 32.86 -7.68
CA SER A 267 4.81 33.73 -8.22
C SER A 267 3.91 34.30 -7.11
N LEU A 268 3.60 33.51 -6.09
CA LEU A 268 2.82 33.95 -4.94
C LEU A 268 3.58 34.97 -4.09
N ASN A 269 4.85 34.70 -3.79
CA ASN A 269 5.71 35.61 -3.03
C ASN A 269 5.85 36.99 -3.75
N ARG A 270 6.06 36.97 -5.08
CA ARG A 270 6.10 38.21 -5.88
C ARG A 270 4.79 39.00 -5.81
N LYS A 271 3.65 38.33 -5.88
CA LYS A 271 2.33 38.99 -5.76
C LYS A 271 2.13 39.61 -4.38
N GLN A 272 2.56 38.96 -3.32
CA GLN A 272 2.48 39.48 -1.96
C GLN A 272 3.35 40.72 -1.80
N GLN A 273 4.60 40.67 -2.22
CA GLN A 273 5.52 41.85 -2.16
C GLN A 273 4.99 43.05 -2.98
N LEU A 274 4.47 42.80 -4.19
CA LEU A 274 3.88 43.87 -5.00
C LEU A 274 2.63 44.47 -4.32
N SER A 275 1.80 43.67 -3.67
CA SER A 275 0.63 44.18 -2.93
C SER A 275 1.04 45.04 -1.73
N GLU A 276 2.06 44.64 -0.96
CA GLU A 276 2.59 45.39 0.18
C GLU A 276 3.19 46.75 -0.27
N ILE A 277 3.93 46.75 -1.39
CA ILE A 277 4.51 47.97 -1.96
C ILE A 277 3.42 48.91 -2.47
N GLN A 278 2.34 48.38 -3.08
CA GLN A 278 1.21 49.18 -3.57
C GLN A 278 0.43 49.83 -2.44
N TYR A 279 0.41 49.28 -1.25
CA TYR A 279 -0.16 49.91 -0.04
C TYR A 279 0.74 51.03 0.52
N GLN A 280 2.06 50.97 0.29
CA GLN A 280 3.02 51.95 0.83
C GLN A 280 3.32 53.11 -0.12
N THR A 281 3.11 52.95 -1.43
CA THR A 281 3.49 53.94 -2.44
C THR A 281 2.37 54.18 -3.45
N THR A 282 1.70 55.34 -3.30
CA THR A 282 0.66 55.82 -4.25
C THR A 282 1.22 56.41 -5.57
N THR A 283 2.52 56.36 -5.83
CA THR A 283 3.16 57.20 -6.87
C THR A 283 4.17 56.52 -7.78
N LEU A 284 4.49 55.25 -7.69
CA LEU A 284 5.50 54.59 -8.55
C LEU A 284 4.89 53.54 -9.47
N ALA A 285 5.29 53.58 -10.75
CA ALA A 285 4.90 52.57 -11.74
C ALA A 285 5.46 51.16 -11.37
N PRO A 286 4.66 50.08 -11.47
CA PRO A 286 5.01 48.76 -10.94
C PRO A 286 6.18 48.05 -11.65
N GLU A 287 6.67 48.55 -12.78
CA GLU A 287 7.69 47.90 -13.60
C GLU A 287 9.16 48.09 -13.13
N LYS A 288 9.44 48.87 -12.12
CA LYS A 288 10.83 49.22 -11.72
C LYS A 288 11.20 48.90 -10.27
N ILE A 289 10.40 48.09 -9.57
CA ILE A 289 10.73 47.78 -8.18
C ILE A 289 11.53 46.47 -8.17
N PRO A 290 12.80 46.47 -7.74
CA PRO A 290 13.53 45.23 -7.54
C PRO A 290 12.86 44.46 -6.41
N VAL A 291 12.32 43.30 -6.76
CA VAL A 291 11.75 42.35 -5.79
C VAL A 291 12.91 41.46 -5.35
N ASP A 292 13.41 41.67 -4.14
CA ASP A 292 14.41 40.76 -3.56
C ASP A 292 13.75 39.46 -3.16
N LEU A 293 14.21 38.34 -3.75
CA LEU A 293 13.73 37.02 -3.40
C LEU A 293 14.27 36.63 -2.01
N PRO A 294 13.44 36.04 -1.15
CA PRO A 294 13.87 35.45 0.13
C PRO A 294 15.01 34.44 -0.06
N THR A 295 15.88 34.34 0.94
CA THR A 295 17.04 33.43 0.91
C THR A 295 16.62 32.00 0.69
N GLU A 296 15.50 31.58 1.26
CA GLU A 296 14.91 30.23 1.14
C GLU A 296 14.56 29.91 -0.34
N ILE A 297 14.06 30.89 -1.08
CA ILE A 297 13.78 30.75 -2.52
C ILE A 297 15.08 30.70 -3.32
N LEU A 298 16.07 31.49 -3.00
CA LEU A 298 17.38 31.47 -3.67
C LEU A 298 18.09 30.14 -3.47
N ASP A 299 18.04 29.60 -2.27
CA ASP A 299 18.60 28.28 -1.94
C ASP A 299 17.87 27.12 -2.70
N ALA A 300 16.55 27.20 -2.80
CA ALA A 300 15.77 26.23 -3.55
C ALA A 300 16.09 26.31 -5.05
N LEU A 301 16.27 27.53 -5.62
CA LEU A 301 16.68 27.73 -7.02
C LEU A 301 18.08 27.16 -7.30
N ALA A 302 19.05 27.41 -6.41
CA ALA A 302 20.40 26.87 -6.56
C ALA A 302 20.40 25.32 -6.53
N LEU A 303 19.56 24.72 -5.68
CA LEU A 303 19.42 23.27 -5.60
C LEU A 303 18.71 22.70 -6.84
N LYS A 304 17.67 23.38 -7.36
CA LYS A 304 17.03 23.04 -8.64
C LYS A 304 18.04 22.97 -9.78
N ASP A 305 18.88 24.01 -9.95
CA ASP A 305 19.87 24.05 -11.02
C ASP A 305 20.88 22.91 -10.90
N LYS A 306 21.28 22.57 -9.68
CA LYS A 306 22.15 21.42 -9.40
C LYS A 306 21.50 20.08 -9.80
N ILE A 307 20.25 19.87 -9.45
CA ILE A 307 19.50 18.66 -9.81
C ILE A 307 19.38 18.53 -11.32
N GLN A 308 19.05 19.62 -12.00
CA GLN A 308 18.93 19.65 -13.45
C GLN A 308 20.25 19.25 -14.12
N GLN A 309 21.37 19.79 -13.66
CA GLN A 309 22.70 19.45 -14.16
C GLN A 309 23.03 17.97 -13.96
N GLU A 310 22.73 17.41 -12.79
CA GLU A 310 22.99 15.98 -12.51
C GLU A 310 22.10 15.07 -13.36
N LEU A 311 20.83 15.42 -13.57
CA LEU A 311 19.93 14.70 -14.46
C LEU A 311 20.43 14.69 -15.91
N GLU A 312 20.92 15.83 -16.43
CA GLU A 312 21.52 15.91 -17.78
C GLU A 312 22.81 15.10 -17.90
N ASN A 313 23.67 15.16 -16.88
CA ASN A 313 24.89 14.35 -16.81
C ASN A 313 24.60 12.86 -16.80
N LEU A 314 23.60 12.43 -16.05
CA LEU A 314 23.19 11.04 -16.00
C LEU A 314 22.60 10.57 -17.34
N LYS A 315 21.72 11.38 -17.94
CA LYS A 315 21.11 11.11 -19.25
C LYS A 315 22.17 10.91 -20.33
N SER A 316 23.21 11.73 -20.33
CA SER A 316 24.30 11.64 -21.30
C SER A 316 25.08 10.32 -21.15
N SER A 317 25.17 9.77 -19.93
CA SER A 317 25.88 8.54 -19.66
C SER A 317 25.17 7.28 -20.19
N PHE A 318 23.88 7.34 -20.53
CA PHE A 318 23.14 6.19 -21.12
C PHE A 318 23.59 5.82 -22.54
N ASN A 319 24.30 6.68 -23.21
CA ASN A 319 24.74 6.49 -24.59
C ASN A 319 26.16 5.89 -24.69
N PHE A 320 26.81 5.57 -23.59
CA PHE A 320 28.14 4.96 -23.62
C PHE A 320 28.07 3.48 -24.02
N VAL A 321 29.05 3.02 -24.78
CA VAL A 321 29.17 1.63 -25.25
C VAL A 321 29.41 0.66 -24.10
N ASN A 322 30.09 1.10 -23.05
CA ASN A 322 30.32 0.36 -21.82
C ASN A 322 29.91 1.26 -20.64
N PRO A 323 28.66 1.27 -20.26
CA PRO A 323 28.20 2.10 -19.16
C PRO A 323 28.69 1.55 -17.81
N ASP A 324 29.20 2.45 -16.97
CA ASP A 324 29.49 2.16 -15.56
C ASP A 324 28.19 2.28 -14.77
N TYR A 325 27.49 1.16 -14.60
CA TYR A 325 26.22 1.12 -13.89
C TYR A 325 26.37 1.49 -12.41
N GLY A 326 27.51 1.20 -11.79
CA GLY A 326 27.81 1.60 -10.42
C GLY A 326 27.86 3.12 -10.25
N SER A 327 28.52 3.82 -11.18
CA SER A 327 28.56 5.29 -11.19
C SER A 327 27.18 5.90 -11.50
N GLN A 328 26.43 5.32 -12.42
CA GLN A 328 25.08 5.78 -12.75
C GLN A 328 24.14 5.67 -11.54
N LEU A 329 24.23 4.56 -10.78
CA LEU A 329 23.46 4.38 -9.57
C LEU A 329 23.82 5.41 -8.48
N GLU A 330 25.10 5.70 -8.30
CA GLU A 330 25.55 6.71 -7.33
C GLU A 330 24.99 8.09 -7.67
N LYS A 331 24.98 8.45 -8.96
CA LYS A 331 24.34 9.70 -9.41
C LYS A 331 22.85 9.71 -9.15
N LEU A 332 22.13 8.60 -9.38
CA LEU A 332 20.70 8.49 -9.07
C LEU A 332 20.42 8.71 -7.59
N GLN A 333 21.19 8.11 -6.71
CA GLN A 333 21.06 8.27 -5.25
C GLN A 333 21.31 9.73 -4.82
N ASN A 334 22.29 10.39 -5.43
CA ASN A 334 22.57 11.79 -5.16
C ASN A 334 21.42 12.69 -5.63
N ILE A 335 20.86 12.43 -6.82
CA ILE A 335 19.70 13.16 -7.34
C ILE A 335 18.49 12.98 -6.41
N GLU A 336 18.22 11.78 -5.94
CA GLU A 336 17.12 11.49 -5.01
C GLU A 336 17.27 12.25 -3.68
N ASN A 337 18.48 12.29 -3.12
CA ASN A 337 18.78 13.09 -1.93
C ASN A 337 18.54 14.59 -2.16
N TYR A 338 18.97 15.12 -3.30
CA TYR A 338 18.73 16.52 -3.65
C TYR A 338 17.26 16.84 -3.89
N LEU A 339 16.49 15.92 -4.48
CA LEU A 339 15.04 16.07 -4.65
C LEU A 339 14.31 16.11 -3.30
N ASN A 340 14.71 15.29 -2.34
CA ASN A 340 14.15 15.31 -0.99
C ASN A 340 14.50 16.61 -0.24
N ASP A 341 15.72 17.11 -0.40
CA ASP A 341 16.14 18.41 0.16
C ASP A 341 15.39 19.59 -0.50
N LEU A 342 15.18 19.55 -1.82
CA LEU A 342 14.39 20.54 -2.54
C LEU A 342 12.92 20.56 -2.07
N GLU A 343 12.32 19.39 -1.87
CA GLU A 343 10.96 19.26 -1.35
C GLU A 343 10.84 19.87 0.04
N SER A 344 11.82 19.61 0.94
CA SER A 344 11.89 20.22 2.26
C SER A 344 11.96 21.74 2.17
N LYS A 345 12.88 22.29 1.36
CA LYS A 345 13.05 23.72 1.17
C LYS A 345 11.79 24.41 0.61
N ILE A 346 11.11 23.77 -0.37
CA ILE A 346 9.84 24.29 -0.91
C ILE A 346 8.77 24.36 0.18
N SER A 347 8.73 23.39 1.10
CA SER A 347 7.76 23.36 2.20
C SER A 347 8.00 24.50 3.22
N GLU A 348 9.22 24.97 3.37
CA GLU A 348 9.62 26.07 4.27
C GLU A 348 9.27 27.45 3.71
N ILE A 349 9.12 27.61 2.39
CA ILE A 349 8.71 28.85 1.74
C ILE A 349 7.25 29.17 2.12
N LYS A 350 7.08 30.26 2.87
CA LYS A 350 5.78 30.75 3.36
C LYS A 350 5.00 31.51 2.30
#